data_29bdd3e825613ced12ffe4ad0a7b84de
#
_entry.id   29bdd3e825613ced12ffe4ad0a7b84de
#
_cell.length_a   1.000
_cell.length_b   1.000
_cell.length_c   1.000
_cell.angle_alpha   90.00
_cell.angle_beta   90.00
_cell.angle_gamma   90.00
#
_symmetry.space_group_name_H-M   'P 1'
#
loop_
_entity.id
_entity.type
_entity.pdbx_description
1 polymer ?
#
loop_
_entity_poly.entity_id
_entity_poly.type
_entity_poly.pdbx_seq_one_letter_code
_entity_poly.pdbx_strand_id
1 'polypeptide(L)'
;VPKLIKLGFEVFIESEAGEQAAFKDEDYTSAGATVASDYAEAITGADVIVKINPPTAQDLDHLKTGQIWISQLFHRLNEPLIKALEDKGIKGLSLDAMPRISRAQSMDILSSQSNLSGYKAVICGADNLGKIFPMLTTAAGTITPAKVLIFGVGVAGLQAIATAKRLGARVEATDVRPECKEQTESLGAKFITVEGEGVKVEGGYAKEVSAEYLEKQKEAVNKSLAQADLVITT
;
A
#
# COMPACT_ATOMS: atom_id res chain seq x y z
N VAL A 1 14.76 -14.91 4.78
CA VAL A 1 16.01 -15.67 4.66
C VAL A 1 15.80 -17.15 4.91
N PRO A 2 15.31 -17.65 6.08
CA PRO A 2 15.27 -19.10 6.35
C PRO A 2 14.49 -19.93 5.33
N LYS A 3 13.40 -19.36 4.75
CA LYS A 3 12.62 -20.06 3.72
C LYS A 3 13.41 -20.27 2.41
N LEU A 4 14.22 -19.30 2.02
CA LEU A 4 15.04 -19.39 0.81
C LEU A 4 16.16 -20.42 0.99
N ILE A 5 16.81 -20.41 2.15
CA ILE A 5 17.85 -21.40 2.47
C ILE A 5 17.28 -22.82 2.47
N LYS A 6 16.07 -23.04 3.00
CA LYS A 6 15.39 -24.36 2.95
C LYS A 6 15.08 -24.81 1.52
N LEU A 7 14.96 -23.88 0.57
CA LEU A 7 14.80 -24.18 -0.86
C LEU A 7 16.13 -24.40 -1.59
N GLY A 8 17.26 -24.31 -0.89
CA GLY A 8 18.59 -24.54 -1.45
C GLY A 8 19.28 -23.31 -2.02
N PHE A 9 18.75 -22.09 -1.73
CA PHE A 9 19.41 -20.84 -2.13
C PHE A 9 20.50 -20.46 -1.13
N GLU A 10 21.62 -19.99 -1.63
CA GLU A 10 22.56 -19.17 -0.89
C GLU A 10 22.07 -17.71 -0.88
N VAL A 11 21.99 -17.09 0.28
CA VAL A 11 21.41 -15.76 0.43
C VAL A 11 22.48 -14.77 0.85
N PHE A 12 22.68 -13.76 0.03
CA PHE A 12 23.55 -12.62 0.29
C PHE A 12 22.73 -11.39 0.60
N ILE A 13 23.13 -10.62 1.60
CA ILE A 13 22.47 -9.36 1.98
C ILE A 13 23.54 -8.27 2.00
N GLU A 14 23.26 -7.12 1.42
CA GLU A 14 24.10 -5.94 1.57
C GLU A 14 24.11 -5.49 3.05
N SER A 15 25.26 -5.11 3.57
CA SER A 15 25.37 -4.58 4.94
C SER A 15 24.42 -3.41 5.16
N GLU A 16 23.81 -3.34 6.33
CA GLU A 16 22.85 -2.30 6.74
C GLU A 16 21.54 -2.27 5.94
N ALA A 17 21.32 -3.22 5.02
CA ALA A 17 20.09 -3.23 4.16
C ALA A 17 18.77 -3.26 4.94
N GLY A 18 18.77 -3.77 6.16
CA GLY A 18 17.58 -3.90 7.01
C GLY A 18 17.46 -2.88 8.14
N GLU A 19 18.43 -1.99 8.35
CA GLU A 19 18.47 -1.11 9.52
C GLU A 19 17.24 -0.23 9.70
N GLN A 20 16.75 0.37 8.61
CA GLN A 20 15.53 1.19 8.64
C GLN A 20 14.26 0.41 9.00
N ALA A 21 14.30 -0.91 8.86
CA ALA A 21 13.23 -1.84 9.24
C ALA A 21 13.54 -2.54 10.58
N ALA A 22 14.54 -2.07 11.33
CA ALA A 22 15.01 -2.62 12.59
C ALA A 22 15.54 -4.07 12.50
N PHE A 23 16.04 -4.48 11.33
CA PHE A 23 16.79 -5.71 11.14
C PHE A 23 18.27 -5.39 10.99
N LYS A 24 19.08 -5.89 11.94
CA LYS A 24 20.54 -5.72 11.92
C LYS A 24 21.20 -6.83 11.10
N ASP A 25 22.44 -6.61 10.72
CA ASP A 25 23.24 -7.60 9.99
C ASP A 25 23.37 -8.92 10.77
N GLU A 26 23.43 -8.86 12.12
CA GLU A 26 23.45 -10.06 12.96
C GLU A 26 22.17 -10.90 12.86
N ASP A 27 21.01 -10.26 12.60
CA ASP A 27 19.73 -10.98 12.41
C ASP A 27 19.77 -11.80 11.11
N TYR A 28 20.38 -11.25 10.07
CA TYR A 28 20.56 -11.94 8.79
C TYR A 28 21.56 -13.07 8.86
N THR A 29 22.71 -12.86 9.49
CA THR A 29 23.73 -13.92 9.69
C THR A 29 23.20 -15.04 10.57
N SER A 30 22.49 -14.72 11.64
CA SER A 30 21.83 -15.70 12.52
C SER A 30 20.76 -16.50 11.78
N ALA A 31 20.14 -15.92 10.76
CA ALA A 31 19.18 -16.59 9.91
C ALA A 31 19.85 -17.41 8.77
N GLY A 32 21.18 -17.39 8.69
CA GLY A 32 21.98 -18.19 7.74
C GLY A 32 22.32 -17.46 6.43
N ALA A 33 22.14 -16.13 6.35
CA ALA A 33 22.63 -15.35 5.20
C ALA A 33 24.09 -14.96 5.37
N THR A 34 24.74 -14.66 4.27
CA THR A 34 26.04 -14.00 4.23
C THR A 34 25.81 -12.49 4.05
N VAL A 35 26.38 -11.69 4.95
CA VAL A 35 26.36 -10.23 4.79
C VAL A 35 27.56 -9.82 3.95
N ALA A 36 27.30 -9.18 2.81
CA ALA A 36 28.32 -8.66 1.90
C ALA A 36 28.81 -7.30 2.41
N SER A 37 30.10 -7.04 2.26
CA SER A 37 30.72 -5.80 2.74
C SER A 37 30.31 -4.57 1.93
N ASP A 38 29.91 -4.79 0.67
CA ASP A 38 29.44 -3.76 -0.22
C ASP A 38 28.43 -4.29 -1.23
N TYR A 39 27.79 -3.36 -1.90
CA TYR A 39 26.77 -3.60 -2.92
C TYR A 39 27.28 -4.43 -4.11
N ALA A 40 28.48 -4.14 -4.61
CA ALA A 40 29.04 -4.83 -5.77
C ALA A 40 29.31 -6.30 -5.45
N GLU A 41 29.80 -6.61 -4.24
CA GLU A 41 29.98 -7.97 -3.75
C GLU A 41 28.63 -8.72 -3.70
N ALA A 42 27.58 -8.09 -3.17
CA ALA A 42 26.26 -8.69 -3.07
C ALA A 42 25.68 -9.10 -4.43
N ILE A 43 25.92 -8.31 -5.50
CA ILE A 43 25.35 -8.53 -6.84
C ILE A 43 26.19 -9.45 -7.73
N THR A 44 27.52 -9.34 -7.65
CA THR A 44 28.43 -9.90 -8.66
C THR A 44 28.30 -11.41 -8.84
N GLY A 45 27.99 -12.15 -7.80
CA GLY A 45 27.84 -13.59 -7.81
C GLY A 45 26.39 -14.09 -7.81
N ALA A 46 25.42 -13.22 -7.72
CA ALA A 46 24.02 -13.60 -7.57
C ALA A 46 23.38 -14.03 -8.91
N ASP A 47 22.63 -15.12 -8.92
CA ASP A 47 21.78 -15.49 -10.05
C ASP A 47 20.45 -14.70 -10.04
N VAL A 48 19.98 -14.35 -8.85
CA VAL A 48 18.71 -13.64 -8.62
C VAL A 48 18.94 -12.48 -7.70
N ILE A 49 18.59 -11.27 -8.13
CA ILE A 49 18.64 -10.03 -7.35
C ILE A 49 17.24 -9.60 -6.99
N VAL A 50 17.00 -9.31 -5.70
CA VAL A 50 15.71 -8.85 -5.20
C VAL A 50 15.88 -7.48 -4.55
N LYS A 51 15.17 -6.48 -5.07
CA LYS A 51 15.12 -5.11 -4.52
C LYS A 51 13.68 -4.61 -4.49
N ILE A 52 13.43 -3.56 -3.74
CA ILE A 52 12.12 -2.89 -3.75
C ILE A 52 12.00 -1.99 -4.97
N ASN A 53 12.98 -1.12 -5.16
CA ASN A 53 13.02 -0.12 -6.24
C ASN A 53 13.56 -0.70 -7.56
N PRO A 54 13.22 -0.08 -8.69
CA PRO A 54 13.81 -0.40 -9.99
C PRO A 54 15.34 -0.32 -9.95
N PRO A 55 16.05 -1.03 -10.85
CA PRO A 55 17.49 -0.89 -10.97
C PRO A 55 17.88 0.54 -11.38
N THR A 56 18.90 1.05 -10.74
CA THR A 56 19.56 2.32 -11.08
C THR A 56 20.58 2.10 -12.20
N ALA A 57 21.18 3.19 -12.71
CA ALA A 57 22.30 3.10 -13.66
C ALA A 57 23.48 2.32 -13.06
N GLN A 58 23.79 2.55 -11.76
CA GLN A 58 24.83 1.83 -11.05
C GLN A 58 24.51 0.32 -10.94
N ASP A 59 23.26 -0.04 -10.65
CA ASP A 59 22.83 -1.44 -10.67
C ASP A 59 23.09 -2.09 -12.02
N LEU A 60 22.67 -1.40 -13.10
CA LEU A 60 22.85 -1.90 -14.46
C LEU A 60 24.33 -2.16 -14.82
N ASP A 61 25.26 -1.36 -14.32
CA ASP A 61 26.69 -1.53 -14.59
C ASP A 61 27.26 -2.82 -14.00
N HIS A 62 26.71 -3.29 -12.89
CA HIS A 62 27.12 -4.53 -12.20
C HIS A 62 26.40 -5.79 -12.69
N LEU A 63 25.26 -5.64 -13.40
CA LEU A 63 24.48 -6.78 -13.87
C LEU A 63 25.14 -7.54 -15.00
N LYS A 64 25.02 -8.87 -14.96
CA LYS A 64 25.54 -9.83 -15.96
C LYS A 64 24.39 -10.49 -16.72
N THR A 65 24.61 -10.76 -17.98
CA THR A 65 23.66 -11.49 -18.84
C THR A 65 23.20 -12.79 -18.18
N GLY A 66 21.89 -13.04 -18.20
CA GLY A 66 21.27 -14.25 -17.66
C GLY A 66 20.75 -14.10 -16.23
N GLN A 67 21.16 -13.07 -15.49
CA GLN A 67 20.65 -12.81 -14.14
C GLN A 67 19.14 -12.49 -14.17
N ILE A 68 18.48 -12.74 -13.04
CA ILE A 68 17.07 -12.41 -12.81
C ILE A 68 17.00 -11.23 -11.85
N TRP A 69 16.29 -10.18 -12.26
CA TRP A 69 16.02 -9.02 -11.41
C TRP A 69 14.55 -9.00 -10.98
N ILE A 70 14.29 -8.93 -9.69
CA ILE A 70 12.93 -8.91 -9.11
C ILE A 70 12.75 -7.62 -8.32
N SER A 71 11.91 -6.70 -8.81
CA SER A 71 11.54 -5.46 -8.13
C SER A 71 10.25 -4.86 -8.70
N GLN A 72 9.84 -3.70 -8.19
CA GLN A 72 8.94 -2.83 -8.94
C GLN A 72 9.71 -2.26 -10.14
N LEU A 73 9.25 -2.49 -11.34
CA LEU A 73 9.92 -1.97 -12.55
C LEU A 73 9.16 -0.79 -13.18
N PHE A 74 7.87 -0.63 -12.85
CA PHE A 74 6.96 0.35 -13.45
C PHE A 74 7.03 0.33 -14.98
N HIS A 75 7.00 -0.89 -15.56
CA HIS A 75 7.32 -1.20 -16.95
C HIS A 75 6.59 -0.31 -17.96
N ARG A 76 5.33 0.10 -17.67
CA ARG A 76 4.55 0.99 -18.56
C ARG A 76 5.02 2.45 -18.55
N LEU A 77 5.72 2.86 -17.51
CA LEU A 77 6.20 4.23 -17.32
C LEU A 77 7.72 4.36 -17.53
N ASN A 78 8.41 3.22 -17.63
CA ASN A 78 9.88 3.17 -17.61
C ASN A 78 10.42 2.31 -18.76
N GLU A 79 9.94 2.60 -19.98
CA GLU A 79 10.34 1.90 -21.20
C GLU A 79 11.85 1.89 -21.43
N PRO A 80 12.61 2.99 -21.20
CA PRO A 80 14.05 2.99 -21.36
C PRO A 80 14.77 1.97 -20.46
N LEU A 81 14.30 1.78 -19.22
CA LEU A 81 14.83 0.77 -18.30
C LEU A 81 14.57 -0.64 -18.82
N ILE A 82 13.34 -0.90 -19.28
CA ILE A 82 12.97 -2.22 -19.79
C ILE A 82 13.86 -2.59 -20.97
N LYS A 83 14.09 -1.64 -21.88
CA LYS A 83 15.02 -1.83 -23.01
C LYS A 83 16.46 -2.07 -22.54
N ALA A 84 16.94 -1.34 -21.55
CA ALA A 84 18.29 -1.54 -21.01
C ALA A 84 18.47 -2.93 -20.38
N LEU A 85 17.44 -3.45 -19.68
CA LEU A 85 17.45 -4.83 -19.15
C LEU A 85 17.45 -5.87 -20.28
N GLU A 86 16.64 -5.66 -21.33
CA GLU A 86 16.57 -6.53 -22.50
C GLU A 86 17.92 -6.55 -23.25
N ASP A 87 18.50 -5.38 -23.53
CA ASP A 87 19.79 -5.25 -24.22
C ASP A 87 20.94 -5.94 -23.47
N LYS A 88 20.86 -5.97 -22.13
CA LYS A 88 21.82 -6.70 -21.26
C LYS A 88 21.48 -8.20 -21.09
N GLY A 89 20.35 -8.65 -21.59
CA GLY A 89 19.88 -10.04 -21.41
C GLY A 89 19.48 -10.38 -19.97
N ILE A 90 18.97 -9.40 -19.22
CA ILE A 90 18.47 -9.58 -17.86
C ILE A 90 16.98 -9.96 -17.87
N LYS A 91 16.60 -10.94 -17.09
CA LYS A 91 15.20 -11.33 -16.92
C LYS A 91 14.55 -10.51 -15.80
N GLY A 92 13.72 -9.51 -16.17
CA GLY A 92 12.99 -8.68 -15.20
C GLY A 92 11.67 -9.31 -14.78
N LEU A 93 11.45 -9.44 -13.47
CA LEU A 93 10.16 -9.78 -12.88
C LEU A 93 9.59 -8.57 -12.14
N SER A 94 8.55 -7.95 -12.71
CA SER A 94 7.95 -6.74 -12.17
C SER A 94 6.89 -7.06 -11.11
N LEU A 95 7.14 -6.73 -9.86
CA LEU A 95 6.24 -6.99 -8.74
C LEU A 95 4.96 -6.13 -8.82
N ASP A 96 5.05 -4.95 -9.42
CA ASP A 96 3.90 -4.06 -9.66
C ASP A 96 3.01 -4.53 -10.83
N ALA A 97 3.47 -5.49 -11.63
CA ALA A 97 2.72 -6.11 -12.73
C ALA A 97 1.98 -7.39 -12.31
N MET A 98 1.99 -7.75 -11.02
CA MET A 98 1.26 -8.93 -10.54
C MET A 98 -0.24 -8.81 -10.83
N PRO A 99 -0.87 -9.82 -11.47
CA PRO A 99 -2.29 -9.77 -11.78
C PRO A 99 -3.13 -9.84 -10.49
N ARG A 100 -4.22 -9.07 -10.44
CA ARG A 100 -5.16 -9.05 -9.30
C ARG A 100 -6.14 -10.22 -9.37
N ILE A 101 -5.63 -11.43 -9.20
CA ILE A 101 -6.40 -12.68 -9.15
C ILE A 101 -6.13 -13.40 -7.83
N SER A 102 -7.07 -14.22 -7.37
CA SER A 102 -6.97 -14.93 -6.08
C SER A 102 -5.67 -15.72 -5.93
N ARG A 103 -5.20 -16.34 -7.00
CA ARG A 103 -3.96 -17.12 -7.02
C ARG A 103 -2.70 -16.28 -6.77
N ALA A 104 -2.72 -14.99 -7.12
CA ALA A 104 -1.58 -14.08 -7.00
C ALA A 104 -1.63 -13.18 -5.74
N GLN A 105 -2.70 -13.25 -4.93
CA GLN A 105 -2.88 -12.38 -3.76
C GLN A 105 -1.71 -12.42 -2.76
N SER A 106 -1.08 -13.59 -2.59
CA SER A 106 0.07 -13.73 -1.70
C SER A 106 1.34 -13.02 -2.21
N MET A 107 1.35 -12.62 -3.47
CA MET A 107 2.45 -11.90 -4.13
C MET A 107 2.08 -10.44 -4.46
N ASP A 108 0.88 -9.98 -4.09
CA ASP A 108 0.40 -8.63 -4.35
C ASP A 108 1.02 -7.63 -3.37
N ILE A 109 2.16 -7.08 -3.77
CA ILE A 109 2.87 -6.07 -2.99
C ILE A 109 2.11 -4.73 -2.95
N LEU A 110 1.33 -4.41 -3.98
CA LEU A 110 0.59 -3.15 -4.04
C LEU A 110 -0.49 -3.12 -2.96
N SER A 111 -1.22 -4.22 -2.77
CA SER A 111 -2.21 -4.32 -1.70
C SER A 111 -1.58 -4.24 -0.31
N SER A 112 -0.44 -4.91 -0.08
CA SER A 112 0.24 -4.83 1.21
C SER A 112 0.75 -3.44 1.53
N GLN A 113 1.28 -2.70 0.55
CA GLN A 113 1.73 -1.31 0.73
C GLN A 113 0.55 -0.33 0.85
N SER A 114 -0.53 -0.54 0.10
CA SER A 114 -1.76 0.25 0.23
C SER A 114 -2.35 0.15 1.64
N ASN A 115 -2.29 -1.03 2.25
CA ASN A 115 -2.70 -1.23 3.64
C ASN A 115 -1.89 -0.35 4.60
N LEU A 116 -0.55 -0.34 4.48
CA LEU A 116 0.33 0.53 5.26
C LEU A 116 0.08 2.02 5.00
N SER A 117 -0.19 2.39 3.74
CA SER A 117 -0.58 3.74 3.35
C SER A 117 -1.82 4.22 4.10
N GLY A 118 -2.87 3.40 4.12
CA GLY A 118 -4.10 3.73 4.86
C GLY A 118 -3.87 3.91 6.35
N TYR A 119 -3.08 3.04 6.97
CA TYR A 119 -2.65 3.19 8.37
C TYR A 119 -1.90 4.52 8.59
N LYS A 120 -0.87 4.77 7.78
CA LYS A 120 0.00 5.95 7.93
C LYS A 120 -0.77 7.25 7.70
N ALA A 121 -1.71 7.29 6.75
CA ALA A 121 -2.54 8.46 6.49
C ALA A 121 -3.33 8.88 7.74
N VAL A 122 -3.90 7.92 8.47
CA VAL A 122 -4.62 8.21 9.72
C VAL A 122 -3.68 8.71 10.81
N ILE A 123 -2.51 8.09 10.98
CA ILE A 123 -1.53 8.52 12.00
C ILE A 123 -1.03 9.92 11.71
N CYS A 124 -0.68 10.22 10.45
CA CYS A 124 -0.28 11.57 10.05
C CYS A 124 -1.41 12.59 10.26
N GLY A 125 -2.64 12.20 9.90
CA GLY A 125 -3.80 13.06 10.12
C GLY A 125 -4.05 13.35 11.61
N ALA A 126 -3.92 12.32 12.46
CA ALA A 126 -4.10 12.47 13.90
C ALA A 126 -3.02 13.36 14.55
N ASP A 127 -1.78 13.23 14.08
CA ASP A 127 -0.64 14.01 14.59
C ASP A 127 -0.73 15.51 14.23
N ASN A 128 -1.27 15.80 13.04
CA ASN A 128 -1.40 17.18 12.55
C ASN A 128 -2.75 17.85 12.90
N LEU A 129 -3.73 17.09 13.40
CA LEU A 129 -5.04 17.63 13.73
C LEU A 129 -5.01 18.31 15.11
N GLY A 130 -5.49 19.55 15.20
CA GLY A 130 -5.65 20.27 16.47
C GLY A 130 -6.78 19.74 17.38
N LYS A 131 -7.31 18.54 17.11
CA LYS A 131 -8.40 17.89 17.83
C LYS A 131 -8.08 16.40 18.04
N ILE A 132 -8.38 15.90 19.23
CA ILE A 132 -8.18 14.49 19.55
C ILE A 132 -9.19 13.59 18.85
N PHE A 133 -8.80 12.36 18.52
CA PHE A 133 -9.67 11.39 17.86
C PHE A 133 -10.75 10.83 18.76
N PRO A 134 -10.46 10.34 19.99
CA PRO A 134 -11.46 9.76 20.86
C PRO A 134 -12.34 10.80 21.53
N MET A 135 -13.49 10.37 22.02
CA MET A 135 -14.25 11.13 23.01
C MET A 135 -13.51 11.09 24.35
N LEU A 136 -13.35 12.22 24.98
CA LEU A 136 -12.86 12.32 26.37
C LEU A 136 -13.90 12.99 27.25
N THR A 137 -14.17 12.38 28.39
CA THR A 137 -15.06 12.94 29.42
C THR A 137 -14.30 13.06 30.73
N THR A 138 -14.26 14.28 31.28
CA THR A 138 -13.66 14.59 32.57
C THR A 138 -14.65 15.38 33.43
N ALA A 139 -14.31 15.64 34.68
CA ALA A 139 -15.10 16.53 35.53
C ALA A 139 -15.25 17.97 34.96
N ALA A 140 -14.33 18.40 34.09
CA ALA A 140 -14.34 19.69 33.41
C ALA A 140 -15.24 19.72 32.16
N GLY A 141 -15.73 18.59 31.70
CA GLY A 141 -16.61 18.49 30.52
C GLY A 141 -16.23 17.37 29.55
N THR A 142 -16.91 17.37 28.42
CA THR A 142 -16.74 16.35 27.35
C THR A 142 -16.20 16.97 26.08
N ILE A 143 -15.13 16.36 25.53
CA ILE A 143 -14.61 16.63 24.21
C ILE A 143 -15.20 15.60 23.25
N THR A 144 -15.86 16.08 22.20
CA THR A 144 -16.45 15.20 21.17
C THR A 144 -15.37 14.59 20.28
N PRO A 145 -15.53 13.35 19.80
CA PRO A 145 -14.56 12.70 18.95
C PRO A 145 -14.40 13.42 17.60
N ALA A 146 -13.23 13.31 17.00
CA ALA A 146 -12.98 13.78 15.65
C ALA A 146 -13.87 13.05 14.63
N LYS A 147 -14.32 13.78 13.62
CA LYS A 147 -15.05 13.25 12.46
C LYS A 147 -14.07 13.05 11.31
N VAL A 148 -13.91 11.82 10.85
CA VAL A 148 -13.05 11.46 9.74
C VAL A 148 -13.90 11.03 8.55
N LEU A 149 -13.69 11.65 7.41
CA LEU A 149 -14.33 11.29 6.14
C LEU A 149 -13.30 10.63 5.22
N ILE A 150 -13.62 9.44 4.70
CA ILE A 150 -12.75 8.67 3.84
C ILE A 150 -13.37 8.52 2.45
N PHE A 151 -12.64 8.95 1.43
CA PHE A 151 -12.98 8.77 0.02
C PHE A 151 -12.20 7.58 -0.54
N GLY A 152 -12.93 6.61 -1.08
CA GLY A 152 -12.38 5.34 -1.55
C GLY A 152 -12.30 4.30 -0.43
N VAL A 153 -12.94 3.16 -0.64
CA VAL A 153 -13.01 2.03 0.30
C VAL A 153 -12.31 0.81 -0.33
N GLY A 154 -11.14 1.05 -0.92
CA GLY A 154 -10.20 0.01 -1.32
C GLY A 154 -9.37 -0.47 -0.13
N VAL A 155 -8.27 -1.18 -0.40
CA VAL A 155 -7.37 -1.71 0.66
C VAL A 155 -6.90 -0.62 1.61
N ALA A 156 -6.45 0.54 1.07
CA ALA A 156 -6.00 1.67 1.86
C ALA A 156 -7.16 2.29 2.66
N GLY A 157 -8.31 2.51 2.02
CA GLY A 157 -9.49 3.09 2.68
C GLY A 157 -10.03 2.22 3.80
N LEU A 158 -10.15 0.91 3.60
CA LEU A 158 -10.57 -0.04 4.66
C LEU A 158 -9.61 -0.02 5.85
N GLN A 159 -8.31 0.02 5.59
CA GLN A 159 -7.33 0.13 6.66
C GLN A 159 -7.40 1.49 7.38
N ALA A 160 -7.62 2.58 6.64
CA ALA A 160 -7.82 3.90 7.22
C ALA A 160 -9.07 3.93 8.11
N ILE A 161 -10.20 3.35 7.65
CA ILE A 161 -11.41 3.20 8.46
C ILE A 161 -11.10 2.45 9.76
N ALA A 162 -10.48 1.27 9.66
CA ALA A 162 -10.15 0.43 10.81
C ALA A 162 -9.24 1.16 11.80
N THR A 163 -8.24 1.87 11.31
CA THR A 163 -7.29 2.62 12.15
C THR A 163 -7.95 3.80 12.84
N ALA A 164 -8.70 4.63 12.11
CA ALA A 164 -9.39 5.79 12.67
C ALA A 164 -10.45 5.38 13.71
N LYS A 165 -11.16 4.28 13.46
CA LYS A 165 -12.10 3.70 14.44
C LYS A 165 -11.40 3.23 15.71
N ARG A 166 -10.25 2.56 15.60
CA ARG A 166 -9.45 2.12 16.76
C ARG A 166 -8.93 3.30 17.58
N LEU A 167 -8.61 4.42 16.94
CA LEU A 167 -8.24 5.67 17.63
C LEU A 167 -9.44 6.40 18.23
N GLY A 168 -10.67 5.94 18.00
CA GLY A 168 -11.87 6.46 18.62
C GLY A 168 -12.61 7.55 17.83
N ALA A 169 -12.24 7.78 16.57
CA ALA A 169 -12.93 8.72 15.70
C ALA A 169 -14.34 8.26 15.29
N ARG A 170 -15.19 9.22 14.95
CA ARG A 170 -16.41 8.98 14.15
C ARG A 170 -16.04 8.95 12.69
N VAL A 171 -16.22 7.80 12.04
CA VAL A 171 -15.78 7.59 10.66
C VAL A 171 -16.98 7.46 9.74
N GLU A 172 -16.99 8.26 8.68
CA GLU A 172 -17.85 8.12 7.52
C GLU A 172 -16.99 7.82 6.29
N ALA A 173 -17.51 7.04 5.33
CA ALA A 173 -16.80 6.71 4.12
C ALA A 173 -17.72 6.70 2.91
N THR A 174 -17.15 6.93 1.74
CA THR A 174 -17.85 6.88 0.45
C THR A 174 -17.01 6.15 -0.59
N ASP A 175 -17.68 5.38 -1.43
CA ASP A 175 -17.12 4.73 -2.61
C ASP A 175 -18.21 4.62 -3.67
N VAL A 176 -17.83 4.53 -4.93
CA VAL A 176 -18.78 4.35 -6.03
C VAL A 176 -19.30 2.91 -6.12
N ARG A 177 -18.60 1.95 -5.52
CA ARG A 177 -18.92 0.53 -5.52
C ARG A 177 -19.88 0.18 -4.39
N PRO A 178 -21.06 -0.36 -4.66
CA PRO A 178 -22.07 -0.65 -3.64
C PRO A 178 -21.65 -1.71 -2.62
N GLU A 179 -20.81 -2.68 -3.00
CA GLU A 179 -20.27 -3.70 -2.10
C GLU A 179 -19.39 -3.12 -0.97
N CYS A 180 -18.85 -1.92 -1.16
CA CYS A 180 -18.06 -1.22 -0.14
C CYS A 180 -18.87 -0.81 1.09
N LYS A 181 -20.21 -0.75 0.97
CA LYS A 181 -21.10 -0.43 2.09
C LYS A 181 -20.99 -1.45 3.21
N GLU A 182 -21.18 -2.74 2.90
CA GLU A 182 -21.11 -3.81 3.89
C GLU A 182 -19.73 -3.87 4.56
N GLN A 183 -18.66 -3.71 3.77
CA GLN A 183 -17.29 -3.69 4.28
C GLN A 183 -17.06 -2.52 5.25
N THR A 184 -17.55 -1.32 4.91
CA THR A 184 -17.46 -0.13 5.77
C THR A 184 -18.21 -0.32 7.09
N GLU A 185 -19.45 -0.78 7.00
CA GLU A 185 -20.32 -0.97 8.16
C GLU A 185 -19.82 -2.09 9.09
N SER A 186 -19.21 -3.14 8.54
CA SER A 186 -18.57 -4.21 9.31
C SER A 186 -17.40 -3.72 10.18
N LEU A 187 -16.74 -2.64 9.77
CA LEU A 187 -15.69 -1.97 10.55
C LEU A 187 -16.25 -0.93 11.55
N GLY A 188 -17.58 -0.80 11.64
CA GLY A 188 -18.27 0.12 12.54
C GLY A 188 -18.23 1.58 12.08
N ALA A 189 -17.99 1.85 10.81
CA ALA A 189 -18.09 3.15 10.19
C ALA A 189 -19.44 3.31 9.46
N LYS A 190 -19.82 4.55 9.16
CA LYS A 190 -21.03 4.84 8.41
C LYS A 190 -20.67 5.02 6.93
N PHE A 191 -21.36 4.28 6.05
CA PHE A 191 -21.26 4.50 4.62
C PHE A 191 -22.24 5.59 4.16
N ILE A 192 -21.74 6.53 3.36
CA ILE A 192 -22.59 7.59 2.77
C ILE A 192 -23.30 6.97 1.57
N THR A 193 -24.58 6.66 1.76
CA THR A 193 -25.43 6.06 0.72
C THR A 193 -26.01 7.16 -0.15
N VAL A 194 -26.06 6.91 -1.45
CA VAL A 194 -26.78 7.71 -2.44
C VAL A 194 -27.94 6.86 -2.96
N GLU A 195 -29.15 7.40 -2.97
CA GLU A 195 -30.30 6.72 -3.55
C GLU A 195 -30.19 6.73 -5.07
N GLY A 196 -30.17 5.55 -5.70
CA GLY A 196 -30.07 5.36 -7.14
C GLY A 196 -29.55 3.98 -7.52
N GLU A 197 -29.64 3.62 -8.80
CA GLU A 197 -29.03 2.38 -9.28
C GLU A 197 -27.51 2.46 -9.18
N GLY A 198 -26.93 1.52 -8.43
CA GLY A 198 -25.50 1.41 -8.24
C GLY A 198 -24.75 1.14 -9.55
N VAL A 199 -23.50 1.55 -9.56
CA VAL A 199 -22.59 1.36 -10.69
C VAL A 199 -22.33 -0.11 -10.93
N LYS A 200 -22.45 -0.58 -12.18
CA LYS A 200 -21.97 -1.91 -12.58
C LYS A 200 -20.43 -1.93 -12.51
N VAL A 201 -19.91 -2.85 -11.73
CA VAL A 201 -18.44 -3.04 -11.56
C VAL A 201 -17.98 -4.16 -12.48
N GLU A 202 -16.95 -3.92 -13.28
CA GLU A 202 -16.29 -4.94 -14.06
C GLU A 202 -14.77 -4.88 -13.79
N GLY A 203 -14.19 -6.00 -13.36
CA GLY A 203 -12.77 -6.07 -13.07
C GLY A 203 -12.27 -5.28 -11.83
N GLY A 204 -13.19 -4.96 -10.88
CA GLY A 204 -12.81 -4.22 -9.66
C GLY A 204 -12.74 -2.69 -9.82
N TYR A 205 -13.05 -2.16 -11.00
CA TYR A 205 -13.14 -0.72 -11.28
C TYR A 205 -14.57 -0.34 -11.67
N ALA A 206 -15.02 0.82 -11.18
CA ALA A 206 -16.32 1.36 -11.53
C ALA A 206 -16.33 1.77 -13.02
N LYS A 207 -17.30 1.24 -13.81
CA LYS A 207 -17.63 1.79 -15.12
C LYS A 207 -18.47 3.06 -14.95
N GLU A 208 -18.55 3.86 -16.01
CA GLU A 208 -19.21 5.18 -16.05
C GLU A 208 -20.47 5.30 -15.20
N VAL A 209 -20.42 6.27 -14.30
CA VAL A 209 -21.51 6.65 -13.39
C VAL A 209 -22.37 7.69 -14.09
N SER A 210 -23.67 7.63 -13.94
CA SER A 210 -24.55 8.68 -14.50
C SER A 210 -24.28 10.04 -13.85
N ALA A 211 -24.40 11.12 -14.61
CA ALA A 211 -24.22 12.49 -14.10
C ALA A 211 -25.17 12.79 -12.92
N GLU A 212 -26.40 12.29 -12.98
CA GLU A 212 -27.38 12.44 -11.91
C GLU A 212 -26.96 11.74 -10.61
N TYR A 213 -26.40 10.54 -10.70
CA TYR A 213 -25.86 9.85 -9.52
C TYR A 213 -24.68 10.63 -8.90
N LEU A 214 -23.78 11.14 -9.74
CA LEU A 214 -22.64 11.96 -9.28
C LEU A 214 -23.09 13.22 -8.56
N GLU A 215 -24.12 13.91 -9.05
CA GLU A 215 -24.65 15.10 -8.36
C GLU A 215 -25.28 14.75 -7.00
N LYS A 216 -26.09 13.71 -6.92
CA LYS A 216 -26.67 13.23 -5.65
C LYS A 216 -25.57 12.78 -4.67
N GLN A 217 -24.56 12.09 -5.18
CA GLN A 217 -23.39 11.69 -4.36
C GLN A 217 -22.67 12.92 -3.83
N LYS A 218 -22.43 13.90 -4.69
CA LYS A 218 -21.78 15.16 -4.33
C LYS A 218 -22.54 15.92 -3.23
N GLU A 219 -23.86 16.01 -3.30
CA GLU A 219 -24.68 16.65 -2.27
C GLU A 219 -24.58 15.91 -0.93
N ALA A 220 -24.73 14.57 -0.93
CA ALA A 220 -24.65 13.76 0.28
C ALA A 220 -23.25 13.84 0.93
N VAL A 221 -22.21 13.81 0.10
CA VAL A 221 -20.82 13.90 0.54
C VAL A 221 -20.50 15.30 1.06
N ASN A 222 -20.94 16.36 0.40
CA ASN A 222 -20.69 17.75 0.81
C ASN A 222 -21.23 18.03 2.21
N LYS A 223 -22.36 17.43 2.59
CA LYS A 223 -22.91 17.56 3.95
C LYS A 223 -21.98 16.95 5.00
N SER A 224 -21.39 15.80 4.71
CA SER A 224 -20.41 15.14 5.60
C SER A 224 -19.07 15.88 5.58
N LEU A 225 -18.63 16.34 4.42
CA LEU A 225 -17.39 17.07 4.23
C LEU A 225 -17.37 18.39 5.05
N ALA A 226 -18.46 19.14 5.04
CA ALA A 226 -18.59 20.38 5.82
C ALA A 226 -18.47 20.18 7.34
N GLN A 227 -18.60 18.95 7.82
CA GLN A 227 -18.50 18.60 9.24
C GLN A 227 -17.26 17.78 9.57
N ALA A 228 -16.47 17.39 8.58
CA ALA A 228 -15.29 16.58 8.79
C ALA A 228 -14.14 17.40 9.39
N ASP A 229 -13.48 16.83 10.39
CA ASP A 229 -12.27 17.40 10.98
C ASP A 229 -11.03 16.95 10.18
N LEU A 230 -11.10 15.74 9.58
CA LEU A 230 -10.05 15.14 8.73
C LEU A 230 -10.68 14.47 7.52
N VAL A 231 -10.05 14.66 6.38
CA VAL A 231 -10.40 13.96 5.12
C VAL A 231 -9.22 13.15 4.64
N ILE A 232 -9.48 11.89 4.28
CA ILE A 232 -8.49 10.98 3.69
C ILE A 232 -9.03 10.54 2.32
N THR A 233 -8.21 10.66 1.29
CA THR A 233 -8.50 10.20 -0.07
C THR A 233 -7.57 9.05 -0.44
N THR A 234 -8.15 7.98 -1.06
CA THR A 234 -7.37 6.78 -1.44
C THR A 234 -7.67 6.33 -2.87
#